data_8e51d2c45c0aa196b9bf582d9c51268c
#
_entry.id   8e51d2c45c0aa196b9bf582d9c51268c
#
_cell.length_a   1.000
_cell.length_b   1.000
_cell.length_c   1.000
_cell.angle_alpha   90.00
_cell.angle_beta   90.00
_cell.angle_gamma   90.00
#
_symmetry.space_group_name_H-M   'P 1'
#
loop_
_entity.id
_entity.type
_entity.pdbx_description
1 polymer ?
#
loop_
_entity_poly.entity_id
_entity_poly.type
_entity_poly.pdbx_seq_one_letter_code
_entity_poly.pdbx_strand_id
1 'polypeptide(L)'
;MTDTWNFDFANNDVEDIGVSQFYIKNINGFEFSDNIFTKPVSLRIDNDKRSNIKNNQFNKQLFLEITKETNSEFTLDYKQFDKNLFSYNLNTYFFNEHNKLESDFIADTERFSERNIKFYLENAIIKNEFVYKNEQKLKGRLYQMYRQNFDTDFANLVYTDIKDLETKRSEYLYKQDPSFKSFFTWKINQFLKVFSAYGTEPARAVVFSMYVILLFAFIYLLFPNSWDSHGKKRLMHRFEFFQKYLRRKDGMHTIYLENQEKEISSYKEFKTNLENAQVELPSFFISWSKPLYNASMFSSKITARFLKSTDILKGKWKDLSPKQKRFKNFQIGFLLTLGLIYDLFIKALNALMLSINTFTTLGFGEIPIKGLPRYLAIIQGFIGWFMLTIFSV
;
A
#
# COMPACT_ATOMS: atom_id res chain seq x y z
N MET A 1 -54.32 -18.63 -11.60
CA MET A 1 -53.41 -18.57 -12.77
C MET A 1 -52.63 -17.30 -12.63
N THR A 2 -51.36 -17.40 -12.32
CA THR A 2 -50.48 -16.22 -12.26
C THR A 2 -50.06 -15.94 -13.69
N ASP A 3 -50.56 -14.83 -14.25
CA ASP A 3 -50.14 -14.35 -15.56
C ASP A 3 -48.65 -14.08 -15.57
N THR A 4 -47.90 -14.91 -16.30
CA THR A 4 -46.46 -14.78 -16.44
C THR A 4 -46.16 -13.88 -17.64
N TRP A 5 -46.19 -12.59 -17.42
CA TRP A 5 -45.77 -11.64 -18.44
C TRP A 5 -44.26 -11.46 -18.37
N ASN A 6 -43.58 -11.70 -19.48
CA ASN A 6 -42.19 -11.30 -19.69
C ASN A 6 -42.18 -10.02 -20.54
N PHE A 7 -41.34 -9.08 -20.20
CA PHE A 7 -41.10 -7.87 -20.96
C PHE A 7 -39.66 -7.84 -21.43
N ASP A 8 -39.48 -7.73 -22.73
CA ASP A 8 -38.16 -7.65 -23.35
C ASP A 8 -38.01 -6.32 -24.07
N PHE A 9 -36.96 -5.55 -23.69
CA PHE A 9 -36.57 -4.30 -24.32
C PHE A 9 -35.09 -4.38 -24.65
N ALA A 10 -34.77 -4.84 -25.86
CA ALA A 10 -33.41 -5.13 -26.26
C ALA A 10 -33.11 -4.64 -27.68
N ASN A 11 -31.83 -4.29 -27.90
CA ASN A 11 -31.30 -3.86 -29.20
C ASN A 11 -31.97 -2.59 -29.77
N ASN A 12 -32.35 -1.63 -28.89
CA ASN A 12 -32.95 -0.38 -29.31
C ASN A 12 -31.93 0.76 -29.25
N ASP A 13 -32.01 1.62 -30.28
CA ASP A 13 -31.39 2.92 -30.26
C ASP A 13 -32.47 3.98 -29.96
N VAL A 14 -32.37 4.58 -28.77
CA VAL A 14 -33.41 5.48 -28.27
C VAL A 14 -32.89 6.92 -28.34
N GLU A 15 -33.36 7.63 -29.39
CA GLU A 15 -33.04 9.03 -29.68
C GLU A 15 -34.21 9.97 -29.34
N ASP A 16 -34.85 9.75 -28.19
CA ASP A 16 -36.00 10.54 -27.78
C ASP A 16 -35.63 12.03 -27.51
N ILE A 17 -36.61 12.92 -27.70
CA ILE A 17 -36.44 14.37 -27.48
C ILE A 17 -36.45 14.71 -25.97
N GLY A 18 -36.83 13.74 -25.12
CA GLY A 18 -37.04 13.93 -23.69
C GLY A 18 -36.31 12.92 -22.80
N VAL A 19 -36.73 12.82 -21.53
CA VAL A 19 -36.33 11.77 -20.60
C VAL A 19 -37.12 10.53 -20.90
N SER A 20 -36.46 9.43 -21.25
CA SER A 20 -37.12 8.13 -21.42
C SER A 20 -37.52 7.57 -20.06
N GLN A 21 -38.80 7.36 -19.83
CA GLN A 21 -39.34 6.89 -18.57
C GLN A 21 -39.85 5.45 -18.70
N PHE A 22 -39.27 4.55 -17.88
CA PHE A 22 -39.69 3.17 -17.80
C PHE A 22 -40.17 2.88 -16.38
N TYR A 23 -41.43 2.48 -16.27
CA TYR A 23 -42.00 2.01 -15.01
C TYR A 23 -42.46 0.56 -15.15
N ILE A 24 -41.73 -0.32 -14.50
CA ILE A 24 -41.90 -1.78 -14.56
C ILE A 24 -42.46 -2.25 -13.24
N LYS A 25 -43.60 -2.86 -13.26
CA LYS A 25 -44.28 -3.28 -12.05
C LYS A 25 -44.92 -4.66 -12.19
N ASN A 26 -44.69 -5.53 -11.20
CA ASN A 26 -45.32 -6.86 -11.09
C ASN A 26 -45.08 -7.77 -12.31
N ILE A 27 -43.90 -7.74 -12.90
CA ILE A 27 -43.52 -8.60 -14.04
C ILE A 27 -42.71 -9.79 -13.55
N ASN A 28 -42.85 -10.96 -14.17
CA ASN A 28 -42.10 -12.15 -13.81
C ASN A 28 -40.68 -12.18 -14.38
N GLY A 29 -40.49 -11.58 -15.55
CA GLY A 29 -39.18 -11.45 -16.20
C GLY A 29 -39.11 -10.16 -16.98
N PHE A 30 -38.02 -9.40 -16.71
CA PHE A 30 -37.71 -8.18 -17.40
C PHE A 30 -36.30 -8.28 -17.97
N GLU A 31 -36.19 -8.13 -19.27
CA GLU A 31 -34.90 -8.00 -19.95
C GLU A 31 -34.75 -6.61 -20.54
N PHE A 32 -33.65 -5.95 -20.19
CA PHE A 32 -33.29 -4.63 -20.64
C PHE A 32 -31.81 -4.65 -21.04
N SER A 33 -31.58 -4.98 -22.31
CA SER A 33 -30.22 -5.28 -22.77
C SER A 33 -29.89 -4.67 -24.13
N ASP A 34 -28.60 -4.39 -24.31
CA ASP A 34 -28.04 -3.97 -25.58
C ASP A 34 -28.70 -2.69 -26.18
N ASN A 35 -29.18 -1.79 -25.33
CA ASN A 35 -29.80 -0.53 -25.73
C ASN A 35 -28.83 0.61 -25.65
N ILE A 36 -28.96 1.61 -26.54
CA ILE A 36 -28.23 2.85 -26.55
C ILE A 36 -29.16 4.00 -26.22
N PHE A 37 -28.87 4.74 -25.16
CA PHE A 37 -29.64 5.91 -24.74
C PHE A 37 -28.81 7.16 -24.87
N THR A 38 -29.26 8.08 -25.74
CA THR A 38 -28.59 9.36 -25.97
C THR A 38 -29.07 10.47 -25.02
N LYS A 39 -30.21 10.27 -24.35
CA LYS A 39 -30.84 11.19 -23.40
C LYS A 39 -30.93 10.57 -21.99
N PRO A 40 -31.26 11.36 -20.97
CA PRO A 40 -31.45 10.83 -19.62
C PRO A 40 -32.53 9.77 -19.55
N VAL A 41 -32.33 8.74 -18.75
CA VAL A 41 -33.27 7.65 -18.54
C VAL A 41 -33.75 7.62 -17.10
N SER A 42 -35.04 7.43 -16.92
CA SER A 42 -35.66 7.17 -15.61
C SER A 42 -36.24 5.76 -15.60
N LEU A 43 -35.65 4.89 -14.78
CA LEU A 43 -36.04 3.50 -14.67
C LEU A 43 -36.48 3.20 -13.24
N ARG A 44 -37.75 2.79 -13.10
CA ARG A 44 -38.32 2.39 -11.83
C ARG A 44 -38.77 0.93 -11.93
N ILE A 45 -38.26 0.09 -11.03
CA ILE A 45 -38.57 -1.34 -10.97
C ILE A 45 -39.28 -1.64 -9.65
N ASP A 46 -40.49 -2.15 -9.73
CA ASP A 46 -41.34 -2.44 -8.58
C ASP A 46 -41.81 -3.87 -8.59
N ASN A 47 -41.41 -4.68 -7.61
CA ASN A 47 -41.89 -6.03 -7.38
C ASN A 47 -41.70 -7.01 -8.57
N ASP A 48 -40.51 -6.98 -9.17
CA ASP A 48 -40.17 -7.90 -10.26
C ASP A 48 -39.45 -9.16 -9.73
N LYS A 49 -39.63 -10.32 -10.38
CA LYS A 49 -39.03 -11.60 -9.99
C LYS A 49 -37.69 -11.84 -10.63
N ARG A 50 -37.51 -11.42 -11.88
CA ARG A 50 -36.27 -11.55 -12.63
C ARG A 50 -36.02 -10.27 -13.41
N SER A 51 -34.93 -9.63 -13.15
CA SER A 51 -34.51 -8.45 -13.92
C SER A 51 -33.11 -8.67 -14.47
N ASN A 52 -32.96 -8.54 -15.76
CA ASN A 52 -31.70 -8.63 -16.46
C ASN A 52 -31.43 -7.31 -17.17
N ILE A 53 -30.47 -6.54 -16.61
CA ILE A 53 -30.07 -5.23 -17.16
C ILE A 53 -28.59 -5.33 -17.49
N LYS A 54 -28.26 -5.50 -18.77
CA LYS A 54 -26.88 -5.72 -19.21
C LYS A 54 -26.59 -5.03 -20.53
N ASN A 55 -25.32 -4.70 -20.75
CA ASN A 55 -24.78 -4.16 -22.00
C ASN A 55 -25.47 -2.89 -22.52
N ASN A 56 -26.19 -2.15 -21.67
CA ASN A 56 -26.79 -0.90 -22.11
C ASN A 56 -25.74 0.24 -22.07
N GLN A 57 -25.83 1.14 -23.03
CA GLN A 57 -25.03 2.34 -23.08
C GLN A 57 -25.88 3.54 -22.68
N PHE A 58 -25.57 4.14 -21.52
CA PHE A 58 -26.20 5.36 -21.03
C PHE A 58 -25.29 6.55 -21.25
N ASN A 59 -25.50 7.29 -22.31
CA ASN A 59 -24.67 8.46 -22.63
C ASN A 59 -24.95 9.65 -21.69
N LYS A 60 -26.09 9.64 -21.01
CA LYS A 60 -26.49 10.64 -20.01
C LYS A 60 -26.83 9.98 -18.66
N GLN A 61 -27.53 10.69 -17.80
CA GLN A 61 -27.87 10.23 -16.46
C GLN A 61 -28.90 9.09 -16.49
N LEU A 62 -28.72 8.10 -15.63
CA LEU A 62 -29.72 7.10 -15.30
C LEU A 62 -30.26 7.36 -13.89
N PHE A 63 -31.55 7.64 -13.78
CA PHE A 63 -32.25 7.75 -12.51
C PHE A 63 -32.94 6.41 -12.22
N LEU A 64 -32.43 5.68 -11.23
CA LEU A 64 -32.88 4.33 -10.89
C LEU A 64 -33.62 4.28 -9.55
N GLU A 65 -34.74 3.58 -9.51
CA GLU A 65 -35.41 3.17 -8.28
C GLU A 65 -35.70 1.68 -8.30
N ILE A 66 -35.31 0.98 -7.24
CA ILE A 66 -35.66 -0.42 -6.98
C ILE A 66 -36.46 -0.45 -5.69
N THR A 67 -37.78 -0.71 -5.75
CA THR A 67 -38.68 -0.46 -4.62
C THR A 67 -38.87 -1.64 -3.69
N LYS A 68 -38.50 -2.88 -4.07
CA LYS A 68 -38.72 -4.05 -3.24
C LYS A 68 -37.51 -4.97 -3.13
N GLU A 69 -37.41 -5.67 -2.00
CA GLU A 69 -36.49 -6.77 -1.81
C GLU A 69 -36.89 -7.90 -2.78
N THR A 70 -36.18 -8.01 -3.85
CA THR A 70 -36.37 -9.09 -4.81
C THR A 70 -35.51 -10.25 -4.37
N ASN A 71 -36.14 -11.37 -3.98
CA ASN A 71 -35.47 -12.70 -3.87
C ASN A 71 -35.16 -13.28 -5.26
N SER A 72 -34.97 -12.43 -6.25
CA SER A 72 -34.97 -12.79 -7.67
C SER A 72 -33.56 -12.61 -8.25
N GLU A 73 -33.30 -13.39 -9.28
CA GLU A 73 -32.12 -13.29 -10.12
C GLU A 73 -32.10 -11.91 -10.80
N PHE A 74 -31.44 -10.94 -10.15
CA PHE A 74 -31.25 -9.62 -10.70
C PHE A 74 -29.80 -9.53 -11.20
N THR A 75 -29.63 -9.36 -12.49
CA THR A 75 -28.33 -9.13 -13.10
C THR A 75 -28.22 -7.69 -13.60
N LEU A 76 -27.27 -6.96 -13.07
CA LEU A 76 -26.98 -5.58 -13.43
C LEU A 76 -25.48 -5.41 -13.57
N ASP A 77 -25.01 -5.01 -14.72
CA ASP A 77 -23.60 -4.62 -14.89
C ASP A 77 -23.39 -3.18 -14.42
N TYR A 78 -22.74 -3.03 -13.27
CA TYR A 78 -22.50 -1.72 -12.67
C TYR A 78 -21.58 -0.80 -13.52
N LYS A 79 -20.69 -1.39 -14.31
CA LYS A 79 -19.75 -0.63 -15.16
C LYS A 79 -20.44 0.15 -16.27
N GLN A 80 -21.61 -0.30 -16.74
CA GLN A 80 -22.35 0.38 -17.81
C GLN A 80 -22.79 1.80 -17.43
N PHE A 81 -22.83 2.14 -16.14
CA PHE A 81 -23.32 3.45 -15.68
C PHE A 81 -22.24 4.53 -15.60
N ASP A 82 -20.97 4.18 -15.60
CA ASP A 82 -19.82 5.10 -15.56
C ASP A 82 -20.05 6.33 -14.68
N LYS A 83 -20.50 6.14 -13.44
CA LYS A 83 -20.80 7.22 -12.46
C LYS A 83 -21.95 8.16 -12.86
N ASN A 84 -22.79 7.77 -13.79
CA ASN A 84 -23.99 8.49 -14.18
C ASN A 84 -25.26 7.92 -13.52
N LEU A 85 -25.12 7.01 -12.56
CA LEU A 85 -26.23 6.42 -11.82
C LEU A 85 -26.63 7.30 -10.63
N PHE A 86 -27.91 7.65 -10.58
CA PHE A 86 -28.51 8.47 -9.53
C PHE A 86 -29.82 7.85 -9.04
N SER A 87 -30.22 8.20 -7.81
CA SER A 87 -31.51 7.81 -7.26
C SER A 87 -32.64 8.54 -7.97
N TYR A 88 -33.73 7.86 -8.24
CA TYR A 88 -34.95 8.41 -8.85
C TYR A 88 -35.46 9.65 -8.11
N ASN A 89 -35.39 9.67 -6.78
CA ASN A 89 -35.84 10.78 -5.96
C ASN A 89 -35.03 12.07 -6.16
N LEU A 90 -33.83 11.99 -6.70
CA LEU A 90 -33.04 13.18 -7.06
C LEU A 90 -33.70 13.97 -8.19
N ASN A 91 -34.28 13.27 -9.16
CA ASN A 91 -35.05 13.90 -10.24
C ASN A 91 -36.22 14.73 -9.68
N THR A 92 -37.05 14.09 -8.84
CA THR A 92 -38.19 14.77 -8.20
C THR A 92 -37.78 15.96 -7.34
N TYR A 93 -36.69 15.85 -6.60
CA TYR A 93 -36.15 16.94 -5.77
C TYR A 93 -35.74 18.14 -6.64
N PHE A 94 -35.02 17.89 -7.71
CA PHE A 94 -34.54 18.94 -8.59
C PHE A 94 -35.69 19.74 -9.21
N PHE A 95 -36.76 19.07 -9.67
CA PHE A 95 -37.95 19.74 -10.24
C PHE A 95 -38.70 20.57 -9.20
N ASN A 96 -38.87 20.06 -7.98
CA ASN A 96 -39.60 20.75 -6.93
C ASN A 96 -38.89 22.00 -6.41
N GLU A 97 -37.56 21.96 -6.27
CA GLU A 97 -36.83 23.14 -5.77
C GLU A 97 -36.72 24.28 -6.79
N HIS A 98 -36.74 23.97 -8.05
CA HIS A 98 -36.50 24.96 -9.09
C HIS A 98 -37.80 25.40 -9.80
N ASN A 99 -38.97 24.91 -9.37
CA ASN A 99 -40.27 25.16 -9.99
C ASN A 99 -40.25 25.02 -11.52
N LYS A 100 -39.40 24.15 -12.04
CA LYS A 100 -39.22 23.90 -13.46
C LYS A 100 -39.97 22.64 -13.86
N LEU A 101 -40.73 22.70 -14.93
CA LEU A 101 -41.31 21.54 -15.58
C LEU A 101 -40.19 20.61 -16.08
N GLU A 102 -40.48 19.31 -16.13
CA GLU A 102 -39.54 18.29 -16.62
C GLU A 102 -39.02 18.63 -18.04
N SER A 103 -39.87 19.22 -18.89
CA SER A 103 -39.50 19.74 -20.19
C SER A 103 -38.44 20.88 -20.15
N ASP A 104 -38.52 21.75 -19.12
CA ASP A 104 -37.58 22.87 -18.97
C ASP A 104 -36.20 22.39 -18.49
N PHE A 105 -36.17 21.33 -17.67
CA PHE A 105 -34.91 20.70 -17.28
C PHE A 105 -34.17 20.14 -18.49
N ILE A 106 -34.90 19.52 -19.41
CA ILE A 106 -34.30 18.95 -20.64
C ILE A 106 -33.76 20.07 -21.54
N ALA A 107 -34.52 21.15 -21.72
CA ALA A 107 -34.06 22.31 -22.47
C ALA A 107 -32.83 23.01 -21.84
N ASP A 108 -32.76 23.04 -20.49
CA ASP A 108 -31.60 23.56 -19.78
C ASP A 108 -30.41 22.57 -19.81
N THR A 109 -30.64 21.26 -19.88
CA THR A 109 -29.55 20.26 -20.03
C THR A 109 -28.85 20.35 -21.37
N GLU A 110 -29.54 20.82 -22.41
CA GLU A 110 -28.91 21.11 -23.70
C GLU A 110 -28.05 22.40 -23.68
N ARG A 111 -28.39 23.34 -22.82
CA ARG A 111 -27.63 24.61 -22.63
C ARG A 111 -26.43 24.44 -21.68
N PHE A 112 -26.51 23.56 -20.70
CA PHE A 112 -25.39 23.27 -19.78
C PHE A 112 -24.53 22.16 -20.35
N SER A 113 -23.21 22.35 -20.35
CA SER A 113 -22.31 21.26 -20.63
C SER A 113 -22.55 20.10 -19.64
N GLU A 114 -22.44 18.85 -20.09
CA GLU A 114 -22.65 17.63 -19.27
C GLU A 114 -21.91 17.68 -17.92
N ARG A 115 -20.75 18.32 -17.92
CA ARG A 115 -19.92 18.52 -16.74
C ARG A 115 -20.61 19.36 -15.66
N ASN A 116 -21.39 20.36 -16.09
CA ASN A 116 -22.10 21.23 -15.16
C ASN A 116 -23.28 20.52 -14.51
N ILE A 117 -24.04 19.73 -15.27
CA ILE A 117 -25.19 18.99 -14.74
C ILE A 117 -24.76 17.98 -13.69
N LYS A 118 -23.74 17.18 -13.98
CA LYS A 118 -23.17 16.22 -13.02
C LYS A 118 -22.72 16.91 -11.74
N PHE A 119 -22.04 18.06 -11.86
CA PHE A 119 -21.61 18.85 -10.72
C PHE A 119 -22.80 19.35 -9.87
N TYR A 120 -23.90 19.81 -10.51
CA TYR A 120 -25.11 20.22 -9.80
C TYR A 120 -25.77 19.07 -9.06
N LEU A 121 -25.92 17.92 -9.70
CA LEU A 121 -26.49 16.73 -9.09
C LEU A 121 -25.66 16.24 -7.90
N GLU A 122 -24.35 16.14 -8.05
CA GLU A 122 -23.44 15.77 -6.97
C GLU A 122 -23.50 16.76 -5.80
N ASN A 123 -23.59 18.06 -6.06
CA ASN A 123 -23.74 19.08 -5.01
C ASN A 123 -25.10 18.98 -4.30
N ALA A 124 -26.18 18.72 -5.03
CA ALA A 124 -27.51 18.53 -4.44
C ALA A 124 -27.52 17.34 -3.49
N ILE A 125 -26.92 16.21 -3.89
CA ILE A 125 -26.76 15.01 -3.05
C ILE A 125 -25.99 15.35 -1.77
N ILE A 126 -24.88 16.09 -1.88
CA ILE A 126 -24.03 16.40 -0.74
C ILE A 126 -24.71 17.39 0.22
N LYS A 127 -25.43 18.39 -0.28
CA LYS A 127 -26.03 19.46 0.54
C LYS A 127 -27.34 19.03 1.20
N ASN A 128 -28.20 18.28 0.51
CA ASN A 128 -29.50 17.90 1.02
C ASN A 128 -29.48 16.52 1.67
N GLU A 129 -29.89 16.45 2.94
CA GLU A 129 -29.87 15.20 3.70
C GLU A 129 -30.84 14.13 3.17
N PHE A 130 -32.02 14.54 2.73
CA PHE A 130 -33.02 13.64 2.18
C PHE A 130 -32.51 12.96 0.90
N VAL A 131 -31.96 13.76 -0.02
CA VAL A 131 -31.40 13.27 -1.27
C VAL A 131 -30.20 12.37 -1.01
N TYR A 132 -29.32 12.76 -0.08
CA TYR A 132 -28.17 11.96 0.33
C TYR A 132 -28.59 10.59 0.87
N LYS A 133 -29.58 10.52 1.75
CA LYS A 133 -30.09 9.24 2.30
C LYS A 133 -30.69 8.36 1.21
N ASN A 134 -31.41 8.94 0.25
CA ASN A 134 -31.97 8.16 -0.86
C ASN A 134 -30.88 7.60 -1.77
N GLU A 135 -29.82 8.37 -2.04
CA GLU A 135 -28.67 7.91 -2.81
C GLU A 135 -27.92 6.79 -2.07
N GLN A 136 -27.71 6.93 -0.76
CA GLN A 136 -27.14 5.85 0.04
C GLN A 136 -28.03 4.59 0.05
N LYS A 137 -29.35 4.76 0.11
CA LYS A 137 -30.29 3.63 0.09
C LYS A 137 -30.24 2.87 -1.23
N LEU A 138 -30.19 3.58 -2.36
CA LEU A 138 -30.06 2.95 -3.68
C LEU A 138 -28.75 2.14 -3.77
N LYS A 139 -27.61 2.80 -3.48
CA LYS A 139 -26.30 2.15 -3.52
C LYS A 139 -26.19 1.01 -2.52
N GLY A 140 -26.74 1.16 -1.32
CA GLY A 140 -26.79 0.10 -0.32
C GLY A 140 -27.55 -1.15 -0.79
N ARG A 141 -28.66 -0.98 -1.49
CA ARG A 141 -29.42 -2.11 -2.11
C ARG A 141 -28.61 -2.78 -3.20
N LEU A 142 -27.99 -2.03 -4.10
CA LEU A 142 -27.12 -2.58 -5.13
C LEU A 142 -25.94 -3.36 -4.52
N TYR A 143 -25.32 -2.83 -3.48
CA TYR A 143 -24.25 -3.53 -2.74
C TYR A 143 -24.72 -4.87 -2.16
N GLN A 144 -25.89 -4.88 -1.50
CA GLN A 144 -26.47 -6.12 -0.95
C GLN A 144 -26.77 -7.12 -2.04
N MET A 145 -27.35 -6.69 -3.15
CA MET A 145 -27.67 -7.52 -4.29
C MET A 145 -26.44 -8.21 -4.90
N TYR A 146 -25.36 -7.45 -5.16
CA TYR A 146 -24.11 -8.03 -5.67
C TYR A 146 -23.49 -9.00 -4.66
N ARG A 147 -23.55 -8.68 -3.36
CA ARG A 147 -23.07 -9.61 -2.32
C ARG A 147 -23.86 -10.90 -2.26
N GLN A 148 -25.16 -10.85 -2.38
CA GLN A 148 -26.02 -12.04 -2.41
C GLN A 148 -25.76 -12.92 -3.63
N ASN A 149 -25.42 -12.30 -4.76
CA ASN A 149 -25.06 -12.99 -5.99
C ASN A 149 -23.59 -13.42 -6.06
N PHE A 150 -22.82 -13.24 -4.97
CA PHE A 150 -21.38 -13.52 -4.91
C PHE A 150 -20.54 -12.73 -5.93
N ASP A 151 -21.06 -11.64 -6.47
CA ASP A 151 -20.34 -10.72 -7.35
C ASP A 151 -19.55 -9.72 -6.50
N THR A 152 -18.36 -10.14 -6.08
CA THR A 152 -17.49 -9.35 -5.21
C THR A 152 -16.93 -8.13 -5.90
N ASP A 153 -16.71 -8.17 -7.21
CA ASP A 153 -16.10 -7.07 -7.94
C ASP A 153 -17.06 -5.87 -8.02
N PHE A 154 -18.29 -6.10 -8.40
CA PHE A 154 -19.29 -5.02 -8.42
C PHE A 154 -19.71 -4.59 -7.02
N ALA A 155 -19.78 -5.51 -6.05
CA ALA A 155 -20.01 -5.14 -4.66
C ALA A 155 -18.93 -4.17 -4.16
N ASN A 156 -17.65 -4.43 -4.43
CA ASN A 156 -16.55 -3.58 -4.05
C ASN A 156 -16.60 -2.20 -4.74
N LEU A 157 -16.96 -2.15 -6.02
CA LEU A 157 -17.15 -0.88 -6.73
C LEU A 157 -18.23 -0.01 -6.10
N VAL A 158 -19.40 -0.61 -5.84
CA VAL A 158 -20.53 0.09 -5.20
C VAL A 158 -20.16 0.54 -3.78
N TYR A 159 -19.47 -0.31 -3.02
CA TYR A 159 -19.00 0.02 -1.68
C TYR A 159 -18.04 1.23 -1.68
N THR A 160 -17.12 1.25 -2.63
CA THR A 160 -16.20 2.38 -2.82
C THR A 160 -16.96 3.66 -3.13
N ASP A 161 -17.98 3.59 -3.99
CA ASP A 161 -18.84 4.74 -4.31
C ASP A 161 -19.62 5.26 -3.10
N ILE A 162 -20.15 4.35 -2.26
CA ILE A 162 -20.81 4.72 -1.00
C ILE A 162 -19.83 5.46 -0.09
N LYS A 163 -18.63 4.94 0.08
CA LYS A 163 -17.61 5.53 0.94
C LYS A 163 -17.09 6.88 0.40
N ASP A 164 -16.99 7.01 -0.90
CA ASP A 164 -16.65 8.29 -1.54
C ASP A 164 -17.74 9.34 -1.27
N LEU A 165 -19.01 8.95 -1.37
CA LEU A 165 -20.13 9.83 -1.05
C LEU A 165 -20.12 10.25 0.43
N GLU A 166 -19.89 9.32 1.34
CA GLU A 166 -19.74 9.59 2.79
C GLU A 166 -18.57 10.56 3.06
N THR A 167 -17.45 10.38 2.36
CA THR A 167 -16.28 11.25 2.51
C THR A 167 -16.56 12.66 2.04
N LYS A 168 -17.20 12.83 0.88
CA LYS A 168 -17.62 14.14 0.35
C LYS A 168 -18.62 14.82 1.29
N ARG A 169 -19.58 14.05 1.85
CA ARG A 169 -20.54 14.58 2.83
C ARG A 169 -19.87 15.01 4.12
N SER A 170 -18.91 14.22 4.64
CA SER A 170 -18.14 14.55 5.84
C SER A 170 -17.32 15.83 5.64
N GLU A 171 -16.73 16.02 4.46
CA GLU A 171 -16.04 17.27 4.11
C GLU A 171 -16.99 18.47 4.13
N TYR A 172 -18.17 18.34 3.52
CA TYR A 172 -19.17 19.40 3.51
C TYR A 172 -19.63 19.76 4.92
N LEU A 173 -19.96 18.76 5.75
CA LEU A 173 -20.39 18.98 7.13
C LEU A 173 -19.29 19.64 7.97
N TYR A 174 -18.04 19.25 7.80
CA TYR A 174 -16.91 19.91 8.46
C TYR A 174 -16.80 21.40 8.06
N LYS A 175 -17.01 21.72 6.79
CA LYS A 175 -16.98 23.11 6.32
C LYS A 175 -18.12 23.96 6.86
N GLN A 176 -19.28 23.35 7.18
CA GLN A 176 -20.44 24.03 7.79
C GLN A 176 -20.27 24.23 9.30
N ASP A 177 -19.82 23.18 10.01
CA ASP A 177 -19.59 23.19 11.46
C ASP A 177 -18.26 22.53 11.78
N PRO A 178 -17.17 23.30 11.85
CA PRO A 178 -15.83 22.80 12.11
C PRO A 178 -15.74 22.22 13.53
N SER A 179 -15.58 20.91 13.65
CA SER A 179 -15.30 20.22 14.89
C SER A 179 -14.15 19.22 14.74
N PHE A 180 -13.45 18.91 15.82
CA PHE A 180 -12.38 17.91 15.80
C PHE A 180 -12.88 16.54 15.31
N LYS A 181 -14.09 16.14 15.73
CA LYS A 181 -14.70 14.88 15.33
C LYS A 181 -14.95 14.84 13.82
N SER A 182 -15.58 15.87 13.25
CA SER A 182 -15.89 15.94 11.81
C SER A 182 -14.61 16.01 10.97
N PHE A 183 -13.60 16.77 11.42
CA PHE A 183 -12.28 16.81 10.77
C PHE A 183 -11.62 15.44 10.73
N PHE A 184 -11.57 14.76 11.89
CA PHE A 184 -10.90 13.47 12.03
C PHE A 184 -11.58 12.40 11.16
N THR A 185 -12.93 12.34 11.20
CA THR A 185 -13.72 11.41 10.36
C THR A 185 -13.45 11.63 8.88
N TRP A 186 -13.48 12.89 8.42
CA TRP A 186 -13.17 13.22 7.04
C TRP A 186 -11.75 12.80 6.63
N LYS A 187 -10.75 13.14 7.46
CA LYS A 187 -9.33 12.82 7.15
C LYS A 187 -9.04 11.32 7.19
N ILE A 188 -9.63 10.59 8.13
CA ILE A 188 -9.52 9.11 8.15
C ILE A 188 -10.11 8.51 6.88
N ASN A 189 -11.29 8.94 6.45
CA ASN A 189 -11.91 8.44 5.24
C ASN A 189 -11.03 8.73 4.00
N GLN A 190 -10.44 9.93 3.91
CA GLN A 190 -9.48 10.23 2.85
C GLN A 190 -8.25 9.32 2.88
N PHE A 191 -7.72 9.05 4.08
CA PHE A 191 -6.59 8.13 4.24
C PHE A 191 -6.97 6.71 3.80
N LEU A 192 -8.12 6.19 4.25
CA LEU A 192 -8.61 4.85 3.89
C LEU A 192 -8.80 4.69 2.39
N LYS A 193 -9.29 5.74 1.72
CA LYS A 193 -9.41 5.77 0.25
C LYS A 193 -8.06 5.55 -0.43
N VAL A 194 -7.02 6.26 0.00
CA VAL A 194 -5.69 6.20 -0.60
C VAL A 194 -4.98 4.90 -0.21
N PHE A 195 -5.11 4.50 1.05
CA PHE A 195 -4.40 3.38 1.64
C PHE A 195 -4.87 2.02 1.10
N SER A 196 -6.19 1.77 1.06
CA SER A 196 -6.75 0.45 0.78
C SER A 196 -8.03 0.47 -0.06
N ALA A 197 -8.37 1.61 -0.69
CA ALA A 197 -9.68 1.81 -1.31
C ALA A 197 -10.83 1.40 -0.34
N TYR A 198 -10.76 1.89 0.90
CA TYR A 198 -11.69 1.56 1.98
C TYR A 198 -11.74 0.06 2.35
N GLY A 199 -10.64 -0.66 2.18
CA GLY A 199 -10.53 -2.09 2.49
C GLY A 199 -10.85 -3.03 1.32
N THR A 200 -11.28 -2.51 0.17
CA THR A 200 -11.59 -3.34 -1.02
C THR A 200 -10.35 -3.82 -1.76
N GLU A 201 -9.20 -3.15 -1.58
CA GLU A 201 -7.92 -3.47 -2.22
C GLU A 201 -6.81 -3.71 -1.18
N PRO A 202 -6.76 -4.88 -0.53
CA PRO A 202 -5.75 -5.17 0.48
C PRO A 202 -4.31 -5.16 -0.06
N ALA A 203 -4.10 -5.58 -1.30
CA ALA A 203 -2.80 -5.53 -1.94
C ALA A 203 -2.22 -4.11 -1.99
N ARG A 204 -3.06 -3.10 -2.21
CA ARG A 204 -2.67 -1.69 -2.21
C ARG A 204 -2.15 -1.23 -0.85
N ALA A 205 -2.79 -1.69 0.23
CA ALA A 205 -2.34 -1.40 1.59
C ALA A 205 -0.96 -2.00 1.89
N VAL A 206 -0.68 -3.24 1.41
CA VAL A 206 0.64 -3.87 1.53
C VAL A 206 1.70 -3.05 0.81
N VAL A 207 1.43 -2.67 -0.45
CA VAL A 207 2.37 -1.85 -1.24
C VAL A 207 2.63 -0.51 -0.56
N PHE A 208 1.60 0.17 -0.05
CA PHE A 208 1.75 1.43 0.66
C PHE A 208 2.59 1.27 1.95
N SER A 209 2.37 0.18 2.70
CA SER A 209 3.18 -0.16 3.89
C SER A 209 4.65 -0.35 3.53
N MET A 210 4.95 -1.00 2.41
CA MET A 210 6.33 -1.14 1.92
C MET A 210 6.98 0.22 1.61
N TYR A 211 6.24 1.14 0.99
CA TYR A 211 6.76 2.50 0.76
C TYR A 211 7.06 3.23 2.06
N VAL A 212 6.21 3.12 3.07
CA VAL A 212 6.46 3.71 4.39
C VAL A 212 7.72 3.11 5.02
N ILE A 213 7.88 1.79 4.99
CA ILE A 213 9.07 1.10 5.51
C ILE A 213 10.34 1.58 4.78
N LEU A 214 10.32 1.63 3.45
CA LEU A 214 11.47 2.09 2.66
C LEU A 214 11.80 3.56 2.90
N LEU A 215 10.80 4.42 3.03
CA LEU A 215 10.99 5.84 3.36
C LEU A 215 11.71 6.00 4.70
N PHE A 216 11.24 5.31 5.74
CA PHE A 216 11.88 5.39 7.06
C PHE A 216 13.25 4.70 7.08
N ALA A 217 13.44 3.60 6.35
CA ALA A 217 14.75 2.98 6.19
C ALA A 217 15.75 3.96 5.55
N PHE A 218 15.34 4.69 4.53
CA PHE A 218 16.16 5.74 3.91
C PHE A 218 16.49 6.87 4.89
N ILE A 219 15.51 7.32 5.67
CA ILE A 219 15.75 8.34 6.71
C ILE A 219 16.75 7.81 7.74
N TYR A 220 16.58 6.59 8.27
CA TYR A 220 17.51 6.00 9.23
C TYR A 220 18.93 5.82 8.69
N LEU A 221 19.08 5.57 7.39
CA LEU A 221 20.37 5.48 6.72
C LEU A 221 21.19 6.78 6.84
N LEU A 222 20.50 7.93 6.86
CA LEU A 222 21.14 9.24 6.94
C LEU A 222 21.61 9.61 8.35
N PHE A 223 21.05 8.99 9.39
CA PHE A 223 21.41 9.28 10.76
C PHE A 223 22.51 8.33 11.27
N PRO A 224 23.57 8.86 11.90
CA PRO A 224 24.56 8.04 12.57
C PRO A 224 23.96 7.47 13.86
N ASN A 225 23.63 6.21 13.88
CA ASN A 225 23.11 5.54 15.06
C ASN A 225 24.26 5.03 15.96
N SER A 226 24.06 5.07 17.29
CA SER A 226 24.95 4.37 18.24
C SER A 226 24.97 2.87 17.99
N TRP A 227 23.91 2.36 17.37
CA TRP A 227 23.74 0.99 16.87
C TRP A 227 24.72 0.67 15.73
N ASP A 228 25.08 1.67 14.92
CA ASP A 228 26.10 1.57 13.87
C ASP A 228 27.48 2.10 14.36
N SER A 229 27.75 2.06 15.67
CA SER A 229 29.08 2.38 16.20
C SER A 229 30.17 1.53 15.57
N HIS A 230 29.81 0.31 15.14
CA HIS A 230 30.65 -0.57 14.34
C HIS A 230 30.87 -0.07 12.91
N GLY A 231 30.00 0.79 12.35
CA GLY A 231 30.17 1.32 10.99
C GLY A 231 31.36 2.26 10.87
N LYS A 232 31.51 3.20 11.81
CA LYS A 232 32.71 4.07 11.86
C LYS A 232 33.98 3.27 12.11
N LYS A 233 33.92 2.31 13.05
CA LYS A 233 35.05 1.39 13.32
C LYS A 233 35.37 0.57 12.08
N ARG A 234 34.39 0.00 11.38
CA ARG A 234 34.59 -0.78 10.14
C ARG A 234 35.30 0.05 9.07
N LEU A 235 34.87 1.29 8.85
CA LEU A 235 35.53 2.16 7.88
C LEU A 235 36.99 2.40 8.26
N MET A 236 37.28 2.75 9.53
CA MET A 236 38.65 2.97 10.02
C MET A 236 39.46 1.69 9.94
N HIS A 237 38.94 0.55 10.39
CA HIS A 237 39.58 -0.77 10.27
C HIS A 237 39.92 -1.13 8.82
N ARG A 238 39.06 -0.75 7.87
CA ARG A 238 39.31 -1.00 6.45
C ARG A 238 40.46 -0.15 5.93
N PHE A 239 40.51 1.12 6.30
CA PHE A 239 41.67 1.99 5.98
C PHE A 239 42.96 1.50 6.65
N GLU A 240 42.91 1.11 7.92
CA GLU A 240 44.04 0.52 8.63
C GLU A 240 44.52 -0.79 7.99
N PHE A 241 43.58 -1.63 7.56
CA PHE A 241 43.89 -2.87 6.83
C PHE A 241 44.66 -2.57 5.55
N PHE A 242 44.18 -1.64 4.72
CA PHE A 242 44.90 -1.25 3.50
C PHE A 242 46.21 -0.55 3.78
N GLN A 243 46.28 0.25 4.84
CA GLN A 243 47.55 0.89 5.26
C GLN A 243 48.61 -0.15 5.66
N LYS A 244 48.19 -1.17 6.44
CA LYS A 244 49.07 -2.29 6.80
C LYS A 244 49.52 -3.06 5.56
N TYR A 245 48.60 -3.34 4.65
CA TYR A 245 48.85 -4.05 3.39
C TYR A 245 49.84 -3.32 2.48
N LEU A 246 49.78 -2.00 2.42
CA LEU A 246 50.71 -1.21 1.62
C LEU A 246 52.12 -1.11 2.25
N ARG A 247 52.23 -1.20 3.56
CA ARG A 247 53.49 -1.05 4.28
C ARG A 247 54.27 -2.35 4.51
N ARG A 248 53.57 -3.49 4.60
CA ARG A 248 54.16 -4.79 4.90
C ARG A 248 54.40 -5.61 3.63
N LYS A 249 55.24 -6.63 3.74
CA LYS A 249 55.42 -7.66 2.70
C LYS A 249 54.35 -8.76 2.76
N ASP A 250 53.57 -8.76 3.84
CA ASP A 250 52.56 -9.81 4.11
C ASP A 250 51.37 -9.69 3.15
N GLY A 251 50.85 -10.83 2.73
CA GLY A 251 49.70 -10.83 1.86
C GLY A 251 48.41 -10.42 2.58
N MET A 252 47.39 -10.02 1.83
CA MET A 252 46.07 -9.63 2.37
C MET A 252 45.48 -10.65 3.33
N HIS A 253 45.65 -11.95 3.05
CA HIS A 253 45.13 -13.03 3.86
C HIS A 253 45.77 -13.12 5.25
N THR A 254 47.06 -12.82 5.36
CA THR A 254 47.82 -12.85 6.64
C THR A 254 47.35 -11.69 7.54
N ILE A 255 47.26 -10.50 6.96
CA ILE A 255 46.80 -9.31 7.71
C ILE A 255 45.34 -9.46 8.15
N TYR A 256 44.48 -10.11 7.32
CA TYR A 256 43.10 -10.40 7.68
C TYR A 256 43.02 -11.37 8.86
N LEU A 257 43.76 -12.46 8.82
CA LEU A 257 43.78 -13.44 9.91
C LEU A 257 44.35 -12.80 11.20
N GLU A 258 45.43 -12.01 11.13
CA GLU A 258 45.97 -11.27 12.29
C GLU A 258 44.92 -10.33 12.92
N ASN A 259 44.14 -9.63 12.10
CA ASN A 259 43.07 -8.77 12.63
C ASN A 259 41.93 -9.59 13.26
N GLN A 260 41.57 -10.74 12.67
CA GLN A 260 40.55 -11.63 13.22
C GLN A 260 40.99 -12.27 14.55
N GLU A 261 42.24 -12.66 14.67
CA GLU A 261 42.79 -13.16 15.92
C GLU A 261 42.80 -12.13 17.06
N LYS A 262 42.89 -10.84 16.72
CA LYS A 262 42.74 -9.75 17.71
C LYS A 262 41.30 -9.50 18.14
N GLU A 263 40.32 -9.73 17.27
CA GLU A 263 38.91 -9.54 17.59
C GLU A 263 38.31 -10.75 18.33
N ILE A 264 38.80 -11.95 18.04
CA ILE A 264 38.35 -13.20 18.66
C ILE A 264 39.46 -13.67 19.60
N SER A 265 39.16 -13.71 20.90
CA SER A 265 40.10 -14.30 21.89
C SER A 265 40.58 -15.67 21.39
N SER A 266 41.88 -15.93 21.47
CA SER A 266 42.40 -17.22 21.02
C SER A 266 41.68 -18.33 21.80
N TYR A 267 41.43 -19.47 21.16
CA TYR A 267 40.81 -20.61 21.86
C TYR A 267 41.59 -21.00 23.13
N LYS A 268 42.89 -20.78 23.13
CA LYS A 268 43.77 -21.02 24.29
C LYS A 268 43.43 -20.09 25.44
N GLU A 269 43.24 -18.79 25.18
CA GLU A 269 42.83 -17.83 26.19
C GLU A 269 41.40 -18.10 26.70
N PHE A 270 40.47 -18.44 25.80
CA PHE A 270 39.13 -18.83 26.16
C PHE A 270 39.16 -20.07 27.11
N LYS A 271 39.95 -21.09 26.77
CA LYS A 271 40.10 -22.29 27.60
C LYS A 271 40.71 -21.96 28.96
N THR A 272 41.74 -21.13 28.99
CA THR A 272 42.39 -20.69 30.23
C THR A 272 41.41 -19.93 31.11
N ASN A 273 40.60 -19.03 30.51
CA ASN A 273 39.58 -18.29 31.25
C ASN A 273 38.49 -19.19 31.80
N LEU A 274 38.08 -20.24 31.06
CA LEU A 274 37.15 -21.26 31.56
C LEU A 274 37.72 -22.08 32.72
N GLU A 275 38.99 -22.48 32.63
CA GLU A 275 39.70 -23.19 33.69
C GLU A 275 39.89 -22.37 34.95
N ASN A 276 40.12 -21.06 34.80
CA ASN A 276 40.30 -20.10 35.89
C ASN A 276 38.99 -19.63 36.54
N ALA A 277 37.82 -19.90 35.93
CA ALA A 277 36.53 -19.38 36.38
C ALA A 277 36.01 -19.97 37.70
N GLN A 278 36.70 -20.95 38.32
CA GLN A 278 36.35 -21.59 39.61
C GLN A 278 34.89 -22.10 39.70
N VAL A 279 34.24 -22.30 38.54
CA VAL A 279 32.85 -22.77 38.46
C VAL A 279 32.85 -24.17 37.87
N GLU A 280 32.16 -25.10 38.54
CA GLU A 280 31.90 -26.42 37.96
C GLU A 280 31.05 -26.31 36.71
N LEU A 281 31.69 -26.40 35.55
CA LEU A 281 30.99 -26.33 34.27
C LEU A 281 30.61 -27.75 33.80
N PRO A 282 29.41 -27.92 33.21
CA PRO A 282 29.04 -29.19 32.62
C PRO A 282 30.04 -29.62 31.55
N SER A 283 30.37 -30.89 31.49
CA SER A 283 31.43 -31.43 30.59
C SER A 283 31.19 -31.16 29.12
N PHE A 284 29.94 -30.96 28.71
CA PHE A 284 29.60 -30.59 27.33
C PHE A 284 30.09 -29.18 26.91
N PHE A 285 30.19 -28.23 27.86
CA PHE A 285 30.72 -26.91 27.56
C PHE A 285 32.17 -26.98 27.06
N ILE A 286 32.96 -27.85 27.68
CA ILE A 286 34.36 -28.00 27.31
C ILE A 286 34.48 -28.81 26.01
N SER A 287 33.70 -29.89 25.85
CA SER A 287 33.77 -30.75 24.67
C SER A 287 33.24 -30.10 23.40
N TRP A 288 32.21 -29.27 23.51
CA TRP A 288 31.61 -28.57 22.35
C TRP A 288 32.26 -27.21 22.02
N SER A 289 33.00 -26.63 22.95
CA SER A 289 33.63 -25.30 22.73
C SER A 289 34.62 -25.31 21.55
N LYS A 290 35.41 -26.38 21.39
CA LYS A 290 36.39 -26.52 20.30
C LYS A 290 35.75 -26.68 18.91
N PRO A 291 34.76 -27.52 18.70
CA PRO A 291 34.00 -27.61 17.46
C PRO A 291 33.31 -26.29 17.10
N LEU A 292 32.65 -25.60 18.05
CA LEU A 292 32.00 -24.31 17.84
C LEU A 292 32.98 -23.21 17.48
N TYR A 293 34.13 -23.13 18.17
CA TYR A 293 35.21 -22.21 17.81
C TYR A 293 35.70 -22.45 16.39
N ASN A 294 35.96 -23.72 16.03
CA ASN A 294 36.39 -24.07 14.68
C ASN A 294 35.33 -23.76 13.63
N ALA A 295 34.04 -23.91 13.94
CA ALA A 295 32.95 -23.56 13.07
C ALA A 295 32.86 -22.01 12.87
N SER A 296 33.06 -21.22 13.94
CA SER A 296 33.10 -19.76 13.84
C SER A 296 34.27 -19.26 12.96
N MET A 297 35.43 -19.93 13.07
CA MET A 297 36.62 -19.65 12.26
C MET A 297 36.54 -20.15 10.82
N PHE A 298 35.55 -20.97 10.48
CA PHE A 298 35.41 -21.54 9.13
C PHE A 298 35.16 -20.45 8.07
N SER A 299 34.27 -19.52 8.37
CA SER A 299 33.99 -18.36 7.47
C SER A 299 35.23 -17.49 7.26
N SER A 300 35.99 -17.25 8.32
CA SER A 300 37.25 -16.46 8.26
C SER A 300 38.31 -17.17 7.41
N LYS A 301 38.40 -18.49 7.47
CA LYS A 301 39.31 -19.29 6.62
C LYS A 301 38.91 -19.27 5.15
N ILE A 302 37.62 -19.28 4.82
CA ILE A 302 37.13 -19.13 3.45
C ILE A 302 37.49 -17.75 2.91
N THR A 303 37.20 -16.69 3.69
CA THR A 303 37.54 -15.33 3.33
C THR A 303 39.05 -15.15 3.15
N ALA A 304 39.87 -15.69 4.04
CA ALA A 304 41.33 -15.66 3.90
C ALA A 304 41.82 -16.37 2.63
N ARG A 305 41.21 -17.50 2.26
CA ARG A 305 41.52 -18.21 1.02
C ARG A 305 41.18 -17.38 -0.21
N PHE A 306 40.03 -16.70 -0.20
CA PHE A 306 39.65 -15.75 -1.25
C PHE A 306 40.62 -14.57 -1.34
N LEU A 307 40.96 -13.95 -0.20
CA LEU A 307 41.95 -12.86 -0.15
C LEU A 307 43.36 -13.28 -0.61
N LYS A 308 43.73 -14.54 -0.41
CA LYS A 308 44.99 -15.07 -0.94
C LYS A 308 44.99 -15.15 -2.48
N SER A 309 43.87 -15.50 -3.09
CA SER A 309 43.74 -15.56 -4.55
C SER A 309 43.69 -14.17 -5.19
N THR A 310 43.25 -13.17 -4.42
CA THR A 310 43.11 -11.77 -4.89
C THR A 310 44.28 -10.87 -4.45
N ASP A 311 45.39 -11.46 -3.94
CA ASP A 311 46.54 -10.67 -3.50
C ASP A 311 47.25 -9.99 -4.70
N ILE A 312 47.15 -8.67 -4.73
CA ILE A 312 47.56 -7.85 -5.88
C ILE A 312 49.01 -7.42 -5.81
N LEU A 313 49.56 -7.10 -4.60
CA LEU A 313 50.82 -6.44 -4.50
C LEU A 313 52.04 -7.39 -4.60
N LYS A 314 51.92 -8.59 -4.01
CA LYS A 314 53.03 -9.54 -3.89
C LYS A 314 54.36 -8.91 -3.41
N GLY A 315 54.28 -7.87 -2.52
CA GLY A 315 55.42 -7.15 -2.01
C GLY A 315 55.06 -5.77 -1.45
N LYS A 316 56.09 -4.94 -1.09
CA LYS A 316 55.86 -3.62 -0.55
C LYS A 316 55.53 -2.60 -1.67
N TRP A 317 54.64 -1.68 -1.40
CA TRP A 317 54.28 -0.60 -2.32
C TRP A 317 55.48 0.23 -2.77
N LYS A 318 56.47 0.47 -1.86
CA LYS A 318 57.66 1.25 -2.14
C LYS A 318 58.57 0.65 -3.21
N ASP A 319 58.57 -0.67 -3.33
CA ASP A 319 59.48 -1.44 -4.21
C ASP A 319 58.95 -1.50 -5.67
N LEU A 320 57.75 -0.97 -5.95
CA LEU A 320 57.14 -0.99 -7.29
C LEU A 320 57.63 0.13 -8.19
N SER A 321 57.79 -0.15 -9.48
CA SER A 321 58.09 0.85 -10.49
C SER A 321 56.93 1.86 -10.72
N PRO A 322 57.16 3.07 -11.24
CA PRO A 322 56.10 4.05 -11.47
C PRO A 322 54.93 3.56 -12.36
N LYS A 323 55.20 2.75 -13.37
CA LYS A 323 54.21 2.18 -14.26
C LYS A 323 53.32 1.12 -13.52
N GLN A 324 53.97 0.27 -12.74
CA GLN A 324 53.27 -0.72 -11.89
C GLN A 324 52.43 -0.04 -10.80
N LYS A 325 52.91 1.06 -10.19
CA LYS A 325 52.16 1.83 -9.21
C LYS A 325 50.82 2.37 -9.78
N ARG A 326 50.81 2.88 -11.00
CA ARG A 326 49.57 3.36 -11.66
C ARG A 326 48.53 2.26 -11.77
N PHE A 327 48.90 1.10 -12.31
CA PHE A 327 47.98 -0.02 -12.49
C PHE A 327 47.51 -0.61 -11.15
N LYS A 328 48.44 -0.80 -10.22
CA LYS A 328 48.13 -1.33 -8.90
C LYS A 328 47.27 -0.35 -8.07
N ASN A 329 47.46 0.96 -8.22
CA ASN A 329 46.64 1.98 -7.58
C ASN A 329 45.17 1.86 -8.02
N PHE A 330 44.92 1.65 -9.31
CA PHE A 330 43.56 1.42 -9.82
C PHE A 330 42.96 0.13 -9.21
N GLN A 331 43.68 -0.97 -9.17
CA GLN A 331 43.21 -2.23 -8.61
C GLN A 331 42.89 -2.12 -7.10
N ILE A 332 43.76 -1.46 -6.33
CA ILE A 332 43.55 -1.25 -4.89
C ILE A 332 42.40 -0.28 -4.63
N GLY A 333 42.30 0.78 -5.43
CA GLY A 333 41.19 1.72 -5.38
C GLY A 333 39.85 1.03 -5.66
N PHE A 334 39.82 0.15 -6.66
CA PHE A 334 38.64 -0.64 -6.97
C PHE A 334 38.25 -1.59 -5.82
N LEU A 335 39.20 -2.31 -5.24
CA LEU A 335 38.92 -3.18 -4.07
C LEU A 335 38.46 -2.40 -2.85
N LEU A 336 39.06 -1.23 -2.59
CA LEU A 336 38.60 -0.36 -1.51
C LEU A 336 37.18 0.12 -1.74
N THR A 337 36.85 0.54 -2.97
CA THR A 337 35.51 0.97 -3.36
C THR A 337 34.47 -0.16 -3.19
N LEU A 338 34.79 -1.37 -3.64
CA LEU A 338 33.93 -2.54 -3.42
C LEU A 338 33.70 -2.78 -1.92
N GLY A 339 34.76 -2.64 -1.12
CA GLY A 339 34.62 -2.76 0.33
C GLY A 339 33.72 -1.69 0.95
N LEU A 340 33.82 -0.44 0.49
CA LEU A 340 32.97 0.64 0.96
C LEU A 340 31.50 0.44 0.52
N ILE A 341 31.27 -0.04 -0.69
CA ILE A 341 29.92 -0.40 -1.18
C ILE A 341 29.31 -1.51 -0.31
N TYR A 342 30.11 -2.53 0.02
CA TYR A 342 29.67 -3.59 0.93
C TYR A 342 29.29 -3.04 2.32
N ASP A 343 30.09 -2.15 2.90
CA ASP A 343 29.79 -1.55 4.19
C ASP A 343 28.54 -0.66 4.13
N LEU A 344 28.33 0.07 3.03
CA LEU A 344 27.12 0.83 2.79
C LEU A 344 25.89 -0.08 2.65
N PHE A 345 26.03 -1.19 1.94
CA PHE A 345 24.97 -2.19 1.81
C PHE A 345 24.55 -2.77 3.17
N ILE A 346 25.51 -3.16 4.01
CA ILE A 346 25.21 -3.65 5.36
C ILE A 346 24.52 -2.55 6.18
N LYS A 347 24.96 -1.31 6.07
CA LYS A 347 24.32 -0.18 6.74
C LYS A 347 22.86 0.02 6.26
N ALA A 348 22.61 -0.14 4.95
CA ALA A 348 21.27 -0.06 4.38
C ALA A 348 20.38 -1.21 4.88
N LEU A 349 20.90 -2.44 4.94
CA LEU A 349 20.17 -3.57 5.51
C LEU A 349 19.83 -3.36 6.98
N ASN A 350 20.75 -2.82 7.77
CA ASN A 350 20.50 -2.49 9.18
C ASN A 350 19.42 -1.41 9.33
N ALA A 351 19.43 -0.39 8.50
CA ALA A 351 18.41 0.66 8.48
C ALA A 351 17.05 0.10 8.06
N LEU A 352 17.02 -0.80 7.07
CA LEU A 352 15.80 -1.49 6.63
C LEU A 352 15.24 -2.38 7.75
N MET A 353 16.10 -3.16 8.40
CA MET A 353 15.68 -4.03 9.51
C MET A 353 15.13 -3.22 10.69
N LEU A 354 15.75 -2.08 11.02
CA LEU A 354 15.24 -1.16 12.02
C LEU A 354 13.84 -0.64 11.64
N SER A 355 13.66 -0.24 10.39
CA SER A 355 12.37 0.26 9.90
C SER A 355 11.30 -0.82 9.93
N ILE A 356 11.58 -2.04 9.49
CA ILE A 356 10.65 -3.17 9.56
C ILE A 356 10.23 -3.46 11.01
N ASN A 357 11.20 -3.58 11.92
CA ASN A 357 10.94 -3.87 13.32
C ASN A 357 10.08 -2.78 13.99
N THR A 358 10.37 -1.52 13.67
CA THR A 358 9.62 -0.39 14.19
C THR A 358 8.20 -0.34 13.63
N PHE A 359 8.04 -0.57 12.33
CA PHE A 359 6.74 -0.56 11.66
C PHE A 359 5.83 -1.69 12.16
N THR A 360 6.37 -2.89 12.28
CA THR A 360 5.61 -4.08 12.71
C THR A 360 5.41 -4.15 14.22
N THR A 361 6.02 -3.24 14.97
CA THR A 361 5.99 -3.22 16.45
C THR A 361 6.40 -4.55 17.10
N LEU A 362 7.08 -5.42 16.34
CA LEU A 362 7.46 -6.76 16.78
C LEU A 362 8.51 -6.77 17.89
N GLY A 363 9.13 -5.60 18.16
CA GLY A 363 10.04 -5.44 19.31
C GLY A 363 11.21 -6.43 19.33
N PHE A 364 11.70 -6.87 18.17
CA PHE A 364 12.85 -7.77 18.10
C PHE A 364 14.12 -7.09 18.60
N GLY A 365 14.31 -7.15 19.90
CA GLY A 365 15.50 -6.70 20.59
C GLY A 365 15.49 -5.21 20.97
N GLU A 366 16.30 -4.89 21.97
CA GLU A 366 16.60 -3.50 22.34
C GLU A 366 17.36 -2.82 21.20
N ILE A 367 16.67 -2.01 20.41
CA ILE A 367 17.32 -1.15 19.45
C ILE A 367 17.73 0.12 20.20
N PRO A 368 19.00 0.32 20.56
CA PRO A 368 19.45 1.48 21.31
C PRO A 368 19.48 2.69 20.38
N ILE A 369 18.30 3.24 20.08
CA ILE A 369 18.17 4.46 19.28
C ILE A 369 18.30 5.63 20.22
N LYS A 370 19.29 6.49 19.98
CA LYS A 370 19.50 7.75 20.72
C LYS A 370 19.28 8.95 19.79
N GLY A 371 18.81 10.05 20.37
CA GLY A 371 18.59 11.29 19.63
C GLY A 371 17.35 11.28 18.73
N LEU A 372 17.41 12.06 17.65
CA LEU A 372 16.29 12.27 16.73
C LEU A 372 15.68 10.96 16.13
N PRO A 373 16.46 9.96 15.73
CA PRO A 373 15.90 8.69 15.23
C PRO A 373 14.95 8.00 16.19
N ARG A 374 15.09 8.19 17.51
CA ARG A 374 14.16 7.65 18.51
C ARG A 374 12.76 8.21 18.36
N TYR A 375 12.63 9.51 18.14
CA TYR A 375 11.32 10.15 17.94
C TYR A 375 10.70 9.74 16.62
N LEU A 376 11.51 9.61 15.57
CA LEU A 376 11.06 9.09 14.28
C LEU A 376 10.57 7.64 14.38
N ALA A 377 11.23 6.79 15.18
CA ALA A 377 10.79 5.43 15.44
C ALA A 377 9.43 5.38 16.16
N ILE A 378 9.21 6.27 17.13
CA ILE A 378 7.90 6.38 17.80
C ILE A 378 6.81 6.75 16.77
N ILE A 379 7.06 7.74 15.93
CA ILE A 379 6.12 8.17 14.89
C ILE A 379 5.83 7.01 13.91
N GLN A 380 6.88 6.34 13.44
CA GLN A 380 6.75 5.19 12.54
C GLN A 380 5.99 4.04 13.20
N GLY A 381 6.25 3.75 14.47
CA GLY A 381 5.54 2.74 15.23
C GLY A 381 4.04 3.02 15.33
N PHE A 382 3.65 4.28 15.59
CA PHE A 382 2.24 4.69 15.57
C PHE A 382 1.61 4.54 14.18
N ILE A 383 2.31 4.93 13.12
CA ILE A 383 1.84 4.75 11.74
C ILE A 383 1.65 3.25 11.46
N GLY A 384 2.64 2.42 11.79
CA GLY A 384 2.60 0.97 11.59
C GLY A 384 1.44 0.32 12.35
N TRP A 385 1.30 0.64 13.65
CA TRP A 385 0.20 0.15 14.46
C TRP A 385 -1.17 0.53 13.88
N PHE A 386 -1.35 1.79 13.49
CA PHE A 386 -2.58 2.28 12.88
C PHE A 386 -2.90 1.56 11.57
N MET A 387 -1.90 1.40 10.69
CA MET A 387 -2.07 0.70 9.41
C MET A 387 -2.38 -0.79 9.60
N LEU A 388 -1.70 -1.47 10.53
CA LEU A 388 -1.95 -2.88 10.84
C LEU A 388 -3.35 -3.09 11.45
N THR A 389 -3.81 -2.18 12.31
CA THR A 389 -5.15 -2.24 12.89
C THR A 389 -6.24 -2.12 11.82
N ILE A 390 -6.06 -1.23 10.83
CA ILE A 390 -7.00 -1.11 9.70
C ILE A 390 -7.01 -2.38 8.84
N PHE A 391 -5.87 -3.06 8.74
CA PHE A 391 -5.76 -4.28 7.94
C PHE A 391 -6.47 -5.48 8.57
N SER A 392 -6.66 -5.46 9.90
CA SER A 392 -7.28 -6.56 10.65
C SER A 392 -8.80 -6.45 10.79
N VAL A 393 -9.40 -5.35 10.35
CA VAL A 393 -10.84 -5.10 10.34
C VAL A 393 -11.44 -5.37 8.96
#